data_3e973be86a21bef4cde018eb4da4546a
#
_entry.id   3e973be86a21bef4cde018eb4da4546a
#
_cell.length_a   1.000
_cell.length_b   1.000
_cell.length_c   1.000
_cell.angle_alpha   90.00
_cell.angle_beta   90.00
_cell.angle_gamma   90.00
#
_symmetry.space_group_name_H-M   'P 1'
#
loop_
_entity.id
_entity.type
_entity.pdbx_description
1 polymer ?
#
loop_
_entity_poly.entity_id
_entity_poly.type
_entity_poly.pdbx_seq_one_letter_code
_entity_poly.pdbx_strand_id
1 'polypeptide(L)'
;MDTVYNHQEGPYIQTFIFENTGLMIGRLKQHKTSEEMSNSLNYFQELLGDDMYQKLFGLLLTDRGSEFAKPQLFEVNTETGEIRSNIFYCDAQMPSQKPHVENNHEFIRDMILKKKSMSNLTQDKLDLMFSHINSVPRKSLGGKTPYEAFEFTRLSSSFFLVYILISH
;
A
#
# COMPACT_ATOMS: atom_id res chain seq x y z
N MET A 1 -1.07 -4.04 -4.41
CA MET A 1 -0.18 -4.18 -3.22
C MET A 1 1.02 -5.04 -3.56
N ASP A 2 2.11 -4.90 -2.80
CA ASP A 2 3.37 -5.59 -3.05
C ASP A 2 4.23 -5.62 -1.76
N THR A 3 5.35 -6.36 -1.77
CA THR A 3 6.25 -6.48 -0.62
C THR A 3 7.67 -6.08 -0.99
N VAL A 4 8.25 -5.14 -0.23
CA VAL A 4 9.65 -4.70 -0.37
C VAL A 4 10.45 -5.15 0.83
N TYR A 5 11.63 -5.73 0.60
CA TYR A 5 12.53 -6.18 1.66
C TYR A 5 13.98 -6.21 1.18
N ASN A 6 14.91 -6.12 2.13
CA ASN A 6 16.37 -6.19 1.89
C ASN A 6 16.95 -7.57 2.15
N HIS A 7 16.45 -8.23 3.20
CA HIS A 7 16.95 -9.51 3.68
C HIS A 7 15.78 -10.46 3.89
N GLN A 8 16.02 -11.76 3.74
CA GLN A 8 15.00 -12.78 3.93
C GLN A 8 14.48 -12.88 5.37
N GLU A 9 15.24 -12.34 6.33
CA GLU A 9 14.87 -12.33 7.75
C GLU A 9 14.02 -11.12 8.15
N GLY A 10 13.71 -10.20 7.20
CA GLY A 10 12.94 -8.99 7.44
C GLY A 10 13.78 -7.82 7.98
N PRO A 11 13.15 -6.73 8.42
CA PRO A 11 11.70 -6.47 8.31
C PRO A 11 11.25 -6.31 6.86
N TYR A 12 9.95 -6.44 6.65
CA TYR A 12 9.30 -6.34 5.35
C TYR A 12 8.42 -5.09 5.32
N ILE A 13 8.29 -4.48 4.15
CA ILE A 13 7.37 -3.37 3.93
C ILE A 13 6.28 -3.85 2.97
N GLN A 14 5.06 -3.97 3.46
CA GLN A 14 3.90 -4.13 2.61
C GLN A 14 3.49 -2.77 2.07
N THR A 15 3.40 -2.64 0.75
CA THR A 15 3.06 -1.39 0.06
C THR A 15 1.70 -1.48 -0.60
N PHE A 16 0.96 -0.38 -0.54
CA PHE A 16 -0.29 -0.18 -1.28
C PHE A 16 -0.12 1.06 -2.16
N ILE A 17 -0.45 0.92 -3.44
CA ILE A 17 -0.38 2.00 -4.43
C ILE A 17 -1.76 2.19 -5.01
N PHE A 18 -2.27 3.41 -4.92
CA PHE A 18 -3.54 3.80 -5.53
C PHE A 18 -3.27 4.21 -6.98
N GLU A 19 -3.65 3.36 -7.91
CA GLU A 19 -3.31 3.43 -9.34
C GLU A 19 -3.62 4.80 -9.96
N ASN A 20 -4.81 5.35 -9.70
CA ASN A 20 -5.26 6.59 -10.34
C ASN A 20 -4.50 7.84 -9.86
N THR A 21 -3.86 7.79 -8.70
CA THR A 21 -3.24 8.95 -8.06
C THR A 21 -1.76 8.75 -7.81
N GLY A 22 -1.29 7.49 -7.88
CA GLY A 22 0.07 7.12 -7.48
C GLY A 22 0.37 7.34 -6.00
N LEU A 23 -0.66 7.59 -5.16
CA LEU A 23 -0.49 7.67 -3.72
C LEU A 23 0.00 6.32 -3.19
N MET A 24 1.01 6.36 -2.33
CA MET A 24 1.58 5.18 -1.70
C MET A 24 1.43 5.26 -0.19
N ILE A 25 1.08 4.13 0.41
CA ILE A 25 1.16 3.91 1.85
C ILE A 25 1.84 2.58 2.12
N GLY A 26 2.39 2.40 3.31
CA GLY A 26 3.08 1.17 3.67
C GLY A 26 2.90 0.77 5.12
N ARG A 27 2.98 -0.53 5.35
CA ARG A 27 2.97 -1.11 6.70
C ARG A 27 4.22 -1.94 6.92
N LEU A 28 4.87 -1.69 8.06
CA LEU A 28 6.03 -2.46 8.48
C LEU A 28 5.57 -3.82 9.01
N LYS A 29 6.24 -4.89 8.59
CA LYS A 29 5.94 -6.27 8.91
C LYS A 29 7.18 -6.99 9.42
N GLN A 30 7.00 -7.88 10.38
CA GLN A 30 8.09 -8.70 10.91
C GLN A 30 8.25 -9.99 10.09
N HIS A 31 7.14 -10.54 9.61
CA HIS A 31 7.13 -11.79 8.86
C HIS A 31 6.43 -11.61 7.51
N LYS A 32 6.90 -12.38 6.53
CA LYS A 32 6.33 -12.43 5.18
C LYS A 32 5.31 -13.57 5.08
N THR A 33 4.21 -13.46 5.83
CA THR A 33 3.12 -14.45 5.83
C THR A 33 1.80 -13.84 5.40
N SER A 34 0.89 -14.66 4.87
CA SER A 34 -0.43 -14.18 4.45
C SER A 34 -1.24 -13.60 5.60
N GLU A 35 -1.11 -14.18 6.78
CA GLU A 35 -1.76 -13.73 8.00
C GLU A 35 -1.29 -12.32 8.40
N GLU A 36 0.03 -12.11 8.41
CA GLU A 36 0.56 -10.80 8.79
C GLU A 36 0.27 -9.73 7.75
N MET A 37 0.30 -10.09 6.46
CA MET A 37 -0.06 -9.15 5.39
C MET A 37 -1.55 -8.79 5.42
N SER A 38 -2.44 -9.74 5.68
CA SER A 38 -3.89 -9.48 5.76
C SER A 38 -4.27 -8.61 6.96
N ASN A 39 -3.50 -8.63 8.06
CA ASN A 39 -3.72 -7.76 9.22
C ASN A 39 -3.66 -6.27 8.89
N SER A 40 -2.96 -5.87 7.82
CA SER A 40 -3.02 -4.47 7.36
C SER A 40 -4.41 -4.08 6.87
N LEU A 41 -5.13 -5.00 6.27
CA LEU A 41 -6.49 -4.72 5.79
C LEU A 41 -7.48 -4.61 6.96
N ASN A 42 -7.30 -5.41 8.01
CA ASN A 42 -8.07 -5.27 9.26
C ASN A 42 -7.85 -3.88 9.85
N TYR A 43 -6.58 -3.47 9.98
CA TYR A 43 -6.22 -2.14 10.45
C TYR A 43 -6.84 -1.01 9.62
N PHE A 44 -6.79 -1.10 8.28
CA PHE A 44 -7.39 -0.07 7.43
C PHE A 44 -8.92 -0.07 7.49
N GLN A 45 -9.55 -1.23 7.61
CA GLN A 45 -11.00 -1.33 7.73
C GLN A 45 -11.49 -0.74 9.05
N GLU A 46 -10.81 -1.02 10.16
CA GLU A 46 -11.09 -0.41 11.46
C GLU A 46 -10.91 1.11 11.44
N LEU A 47 -9.82 1.57 10.84
CA LEU A 47 -9.46 3.01 10.76
C LEU A 47 -10.44 3.81 9.90
N LEU A 48 -10.89 3.25 8.78
CA LEU A 48 -11.66 3.93 7.74
C LEU A 48 -13.17 3.73 7.84
N GLY A 49 -13.60 2.66 8.51
CA GLY A 49 -14.96 2.14 8.44
C GLY A 49 -15.25 1.46 7.08
N ASP A 50 -16.29 0.63 7.05
CA ASP A 50 -16.58 -0.27 5.93
C ASP A 50 -16.81 0.46 4.59
N ASP A 51 -17.59 1.53 4.59
CA ASP A 51 -17.93 2.28 3.36
C ASP A 51 -16.70 2.86 2.66
N MET A 52 -15.76 3.41 3.45
CA MET A 52 -14.56 4.02 2.91
C MET A 52 -13.51 2.97 2.57
N TYR A 53 -13.38 1.96 3.40
CA TYR A 53 -12.52 0.81 3.11
C TYR A 53 -12.91 0.18 1.78
N GLN A 54 -14.19 -0.09 1.55
CA GLN A 54 -14.69 -0.67 0.31
C GLN A 54 -14.34 0.18 -0.93
N LYS A 55 -14.42 1.51 -0.81
CA LYS A 55 -14.05 2.44 -1.90
C LYS A 55 -12.56 2.41 -2.22
N LEU A 56 -11.70 2.24 -1.23
CA LEU A 56 -10.25 2.34 -1.37
C LEU A 56 -9.57 0.98 -1.56
N PHE A 57 -10.06 -0.06 -0.91
CA PHE A 57 -9.45 -1.39 -0.84
C PHE A 57 -10.37 -2.52 -1.35
N GLY A 58 -11.55 -2.20 -1.88
CA GLY A 58 -12.49 -3.19 -2.40
C GLY A 58 -11.94 -4.01 -3.57
N LEU A 59 -10.91 -3.50 -4.27
CA LEU A 59 -10.19 -4.22 -5.31
C LEU A 59 -8.69 -4.18 -5.02
N LEU A 60 -8.07 -5.35 -4.87
CA LEU A 60 -6.66 -5.54 -4.59
C LEU A 60 -5.98 -6.23 -5.77
N LEU A 61 -4.95 -5.60 -6.30
CA LEU A 61 -4.09 -6.20 -7.32
C LEU A 61 -2.72 -6.51 -6.71
N THR A 62 -2.24 -7.75 -6.90
CA THR A 62 -0.96 -8.20 -6.36
C THR A 62 -0.26 -9.17 -7.31
N ASP A 63 0.97 -9.56 -7.01
CA ASP A 63 1.64 -10.68 -7.65
C ASP A 63 1.25 -12.01 -6.99
N ARG A 64 1.86 -13.11 -7.44
CA ARG A 64 1.65 -14.45 -6.89
C ARG A 64 2.68 -14.79 -5.79
N GLY A 65 3.11 -13.79 -5.00
CA GLY A 65 3.98 -14.02 -3.86
C GLY A 65 3.37 -14.98 -2.83
N SER A 66 4.22 -15.75 -2.15
CA SER A 66 3.75 -16.71 -1.12
C SER A 66 2.98 -16.04 0.01
N GLU A 67 3.29 -14.79 0.30
CA GLU A 67 2.59 -13.95 1.28
C GLU A 67 1.17 -13.55 0.87
N PHE A 68 0.80 -13.76 -0.38
CA PHE A 68 -0.55 -13.51 -0.91
C PHE A 68 -1.27 -14.79 -1.33
N ALA A 69 -0.72 -15.97 -0.99
CA ALA A 69 -1.22 -17.27 -1.46
C ALA A 69 -2.56 -17.71 -0.82
N LYS A 70 -3.02 -17.00 0.23
CA LYS A 70 -4.29 -17.32 0.92
C LYS A 70 -5.32 -16.21 0.67
N PRO A 71 -5.99 -16.18 -0.51
CA PRO A 71 -6.90 -15.09 -0.89
C PRO A 71 -8.00 -14.85 0.13
N GLN A 72 -8.51 -15.89 0.78
CA GLN A 72 -9.60 -15.80 1.76
C GLN A 72 -9.27 -14.83 2.91
N LEU A 73 -8.00 -14.73 3.34
CA LEU A 73 -7.59 -13.83 4.40
C LEU A 73 -7.67 -12.35 3.98
N PHE A 74 -7.57 -12.06 2.69
CA PHE A 74 -7.66 -10.72 2.14
C PHE A 74 -9.10 -10.35 1.76
N GLU A 75 -9.86 -11.32 1.25
CA GLU A 75 -11.20 -11.12 0.73
C GLU A 75 -12.27 -11.09 1.81
N VAL A 76 -12.09 -11.86 2.89
CA VAL A 76 -13.11 -12.01 3.94
C VAL A 76 -12.63 -11.33 5.23
N ASN A 77 -13.51 -10.54 5.82
CA ASN A 77 -13.31 -10.04 7.18
C ASN A 77 -13.47 -11.23 8.15
N THR A 78 -12.42 -11.54 8.90
CA THR A 78 -12.38 -12.71 9.79
C THR A 78 -13.30 -12.58 11.01
N GLU A 79 -13.73 -11.37 11.35
CA GLU A 79 -14.63 -11.11 12.50
C GLU A 79 -16.10 -11.19 12.09
N THR A 80 -16.45 -10.61 10.93
CA THR A 80 -17.85 -10.55 10.46
C THR A 80 -18.20 -11.66 9.49
N GLY A 81 -17.23 -12.28 8.83
CA GLY A 81 -17.43 -13.27 7.76
C GLY A 81 -17.88 -12.65 6.42
N GLU A 82 -17.94 -11.32 6.32
CA GLU A 82 -18.37 -10.62 5.12
C GLU A 82 -17.24 -10.42 4.13
N ILE A 83 -17.57 -10.36 2.84
CA ILE A 83 -16.60 -10.04 1.79
C ILE A 83 -16.24 -8.56 1.87
N ARG A 84 -14.97 -8.26 2.06
CA ARG A 84 -14.44 -6.89 2.18
C ARG A 84 -13.66 -6.41 0.97
N SER A 85 -13.05 -7.32 0.22
CA SER A 85 -12.22 -7.01 -0.95
C SER A 85 -12.30 -8.15 -1.96
N ASN A 86 -11.89 -7.87 -3.20
CA ASN A 86 -11.63 -8.88 -4.21
C ASN A 86 -10.15 -8.80 -4.58
N ILE A 87 -9.43 -9.92 -4.49
CA ILE A 87 -8.00 -9.99 -4.82
C ILE A 87 -7.81 -10.54 -6.24
N PHE A 88 -6.99 -9.84 -7.02
CA PHE A 88 -6.60 -10.24 -8.36
C PHE A 88 -5.08 -10.41 -8.44
N TYR A 89 -4.64 -11.43 -9.14
CA TYR A 89 -3.23 -11.74 -9.33
C TYR A 89 -2.79 -11.34 -10.72
N CYS A 90 -1.72 -10.54 -10.79
CA CYS A 90 -1.09 -10.24 -12.08
C CYS A 90 -0.50 -11.50 -12.71
N ASP A 91 -0.54 -11.58 -14.03
CA ASP A 91 0.16 -12.61 -14.74
C ASP A 91 1.67 -12.45 -14.61
N ALA A 92 2.36 -13.58 -14.45
CA ALA A 92 3.81 -13.61 -14.46
C ALA A 92 4.31 -13.05 -15.81
N GLN A 93 5.24 -12.10 -15.78
CA GLN A 93 5.86 -11.47 -16.95
C GLN A 93 5.01 -10.45 -17.74
N MET A 94 3.95 -9.90 -17.17
CA MET A 94 3.23 -8.77 -17.77
C MET A 94 3.45 -7.46 -16.97
N PRO A 95 4.59 -6.77 -17.13
CA PRO A 95 4.87 -5.47 -16.46
C PRO A 95 3.81 -4.40 -16.75
N SER A 96 3.16 -4.50 -17.94
CA SER A 96 2.10 -3.58 -18.36
C SER A 96 0.85 -3.60 -17.47
N GLN A 97 0.65 -4.64 -16.66
CA GLN A 97 -0.47 -4.74 -15.72
C GLN A 97 -0.23 -3.94 -14.43
N LYS A 98 1.01 -3.52 -14.17
CA LYS A 98 1.40 -2.67 -13.01
C LYS A 98 2.33 -1.51 -13.43
N PRO A 99 1.94 -0.62 -14.34
CA PRO A 99 2.85 0.38 -14.93
C PRO A 99 3.41 1.38 -13.91
N HIS A 100 2.72 1.60 -12.79
CA HIS A 100 3.15 2.55 -11.76
C HIS A 100 3.93 1.91 -10.61
N VAL A 101 3.90 0.60 -10.46
CA VAL A 101 4.54 -0.10 -9.33
C VAL A 101 6.06 -0.09 -9.47
N GLU A 102 6.60 -0.31 -10.65
CA GLU A 102 8.05 -0.39 -10.87
C GLU A 102 8.74 0.94 -10.57
N ASN A 103 8.24 2.06 -11.08
CA ASN A 103 8.79 3.39 -10.82
C ASN A 103 8.68 3.78 -9.33
N ASN A 104 7.61 3.36 -8.66
CA ASN A 104 7.39 3.68 -7.26
C ASN A 104 8.28 2.85 -6.33
N HIS A 105 8.56 1.60 -6.68
CA HIS A 105 9.52 0.78 -5.96
C HIS A 105 10.96 1.30 -6.07
N GLU A 106 11.33 1.98 -7.16
CA GLU A 106 12.62 2.66 -7.26
C GLU A 106 12.77 3.74 -6.20
N PHE A 107 11.72 4.55 -5.95
CA PHE A 107 11.76 5.55 -4.87
C PHE A 107 11.98 4.90 -3.50
N ILE A 108 11.28 3.81 -3.21
CA ILE A 108 11.44 3.09 -1.95
C ILE A 108 12.86 2.50 -1.87
N ARG A 109 13.33 1.84 -2.92
CA ARG A 109 14.67 1.26 -2.97
C ARG A 109 15.75 2.32 -2.85
N ASP A 110 15.60 3.47 -3.52
CA ASP A 110 16.57 4.56 -3.44
C ASP A 110 16.64 5.16 -2.04
N MET A 111 15.53 5.27 -1.33
CA MET A 111 15.49 5.81 0.03
C MET A 111 15.93 4.79 1.09
N ILE A 112 15.57 3.53 0.96
CA ILE A 112 15.84 2.50 1.96
C ILE A 112 17.13 1.73 1.66
N LEU A 113 17.35 1.30 0.41
CA LEU A 113 18.42 0.35 0.06
C LEU A 113 19.77 1.00 -0.13
N LYS A 114 19.82 2.26 -0.52
CA LYS A 114 21.12 2.94 -0.74
C LYS A 114 21.82 3.37 0.53
N LYS A 115 21.19 3.33 1.70
CA LYS A 115 21.79 3.99 2.87
C LYS A 115 21.83 3.25 4.20
N LYS A 116 21.00 2.26 4.53
CA LYS A 116 21.07 1.57 5.85
C LYS A 116 20.34 0.23 5.89
N SER A 117 20.76 -0.63 6.84
CA SER A 117 19.98 -1.79 7.30
C SER A 117 18.56 -1.36 7.69
N MET A 118 17.54 -2.14 7.28
CA MET A 118 16.15 -1.89 7.66
C MET A 118 15.86 -2.26 9.13
N SER A 119 16.82 -2.81 9.86
CA SER A 119 16.67 -3.28 11.24
C SER A 119 16.18 -2.19 12.22
N ASN A 120 16.47 -0.91 11.92
CA ASN A 120 16.05 0.24 12.73
C ASN A 120 14.88 1.02 12.12
N LEU A 121 14.17 0.44 11.16
CA LEU A 121 13.00 1.04 10.55
C LEU A 121 11.81 0.88 11.51
N THR A 122 11.15 2.01 11.82
CA THR A 122 9.90 2.05 12.58
C THR A 122 8.76 2.44 11.65
N GLN A 123 7.51 2.20 12.05
CA GLN A 123 6.35 2.63 11.27
C GLN A 123 6.39 4.16 11.04
N ASP A 124 6.69 4.97 12.06
CA ASP A 124 6.76 6.43 11.95
C ASP A 124 7.78 6.90 10.91
N LYS A 125 8.95 6.25 10.86
CA LYS A 125 9.97 6.56 9.85
C LYS A 125 9.52 6.15 8.45
N LEU A 126 8.80 5.05 8.36
CA LEU A 126 8.20 4.57 7.11
C LEU A 126 7.13 5.55 6.62
N ASP A 127 6.25 6.01 7.51
CA ASP A 127 5.19 6.97 7.19
C ASP A 127 5.76 8.32 6.75
N LEU A 128 6.79 8.81 7.44
CA LEU A 128 7.51 10.01 7.02
C LEU A 128 8.13 9.84 5.62
N MET A 129 8.70 8.68 5.32
CA MET A 129 9.25 8.39 4.01
C MET A 129 8.18 8.38 2.92
N PHE A 130 7.03 7.75 3.15
CA PHE A 130 5.92 7.78 2.21
C PHE A 130 5.34 9.19 2.05
N SER A 131 5.31 9.99 3.13
CA SER A 131 4.93 11.40 3.06
C SER A 131 5.83 12.18 2.08
N HIS A 132 7.14 11.99 2.15
CA HIS A 132 8.07 12.60 1.18
C HIS A 132 7.83 12.13 -0.24
N ILE A 133 7.66 10.81 -0.46
CA ILE A 133 7.38 10.24 -1.80
C ILE A 133 6.10 10.83 -2.38
N ASN A 134 5.05 10.95 -1.57
CA ASN A 134 3.75 11.45 -1.98
C ASN A 134 3.70 12.98 -2.18
N SER A 135 4.72 13.71 -1.70
CA SER A 135 4.86 15.16 -1.86
C SER A 135 5.67 15.57 -3.10
N VAL A 136 6.19 14.60 -3.87
CA VAL A 136 6.98 14.89 -5.08
C VAL A 136 6.06 15.05 -6.30
N PRO A 137 6.08 16.18 -7.00
CA PRO A 137 5.31 16.38 -8.23
C PRO A 137 5.69 15.37 -9.31
N ARG A 138 4.70 14.81 -10.02
CA ARG A 138 4.91 13.79 -11.06
C ARG A 138 4.44 14.25 -12.43
N LYS A 139 5.26 14.04 -13.45
CA LYS A 139 4.91 14.34 -14.85
C LYS A 139 3.64 13.59 -15.28
N SER A 140 3.49 12.33 -14.87
CA SER A 140 2.31 11.50 -15.14
C SER A 140 1.01 12.04 -14.55
N LEU A 141 1.11 12.90 -13.52
CA LEU A 141 -0.03 13.55 -12.87
C LEU A 141 -0.21 15.03 -13.32
N GLY A 142 0.38 15.40 -14.45
CA GLY A 142 0.32 16.78 -14.94
C GLY A 142 1.04 17.79 -14.04
N GLY A 143 2.08 17.34 -13.32
CA GLY A 143 2.85 18.16 -12.38
C GLY A 143 2.27 18.21 -10.96
N LYS A 144 1.16 17.53 -10.70
CA LYS A 144 0.62 17.39 -9.33
C LYS A 144 1.40 16.35 -8.54
N THR A 145 1.35 16.50 -7.22
CA THR A 145 1.79 15.46 -6.27
C THR A 145 0.74 14.36 -6.16
N PRO A 146 1.11 13.14 -5.74
CA PRO A 146 0.16 12.08 -5.39
C PRO A 146 -0.89 12.54 -4.35
N TYR A 147 -0.52 13.34 -3.37
CA TYR A 147 -1.46 13.92 -2.41
C TYR A 147 -2.52 14.79 -3.09
N GLU A 148 -2.10 15.77 -3.89
CA GLU A 148 -3.01 16.66 -4.62
C GLU A 148 -3.93 15.88 -5.58
N ALA A 149 -3.40 14.86 -6.27
CA ALA A 149 -4.18 14.02 -7.15
C ALA A 149 -5.22 13.19 -6.37
N PHE A 150 -4.85 12.66 -5.20
CA PHE A 150 -5.74 11.89 -4.35
C PHE A 150 -6.83 12.77 -3.73
N GLU A 151 -6.51 13.97 -3.25
CA GLU A 151 -7.49 14.95 -2.77
C GLU A 151 -8.49 15.34 -3.85
N PHE A 152 -8.01 15.61 -5.07
CA PHE A 152 -8.86 16.00 -6.19
C PHE A 152 -9.87 14.91 -6.55
N THR A 153 -9.51 13.63 -6.50
CA THR A 153 -10.44 12.52 -6.74
C THR A 153 -11.49 12.37 -5.65
N ARG A 154 -11.27 12.99 -4.49
CA ARG A 154 -12.11 12.91 -3.28
C ARG A 154 -12.97 14.14 -3.02
N LEU A 155 -12.87 15.21 -3.80
CA LEU A 155 -13.65 16.45 -3.62
C LEU A 155 -15.18 16.25 -3.61
N SER A 156 -15.67 15.00 -3.75
CA SER A 156 -17.05 14.63 -3.48
C SER A 156 -17.30 14.03 -2.08
N SER A 157 -16.27 13.80 -1.23
CA SER A 157 -16.50 13.18 0.09
C SER A 157 -15.32 13.41 1.06
N SER A 158 -15.47 14.34 1.99
CA SER A 158 -14.73 14.53 3.26
C SER A 158 -13.19 14.64 3.28
N PHE A 159 -12.70 15.83 3.60
CA PHE A 159 -11.30 16.27 3.82
C PHE A 159 -10.50 15.49 4.89
N PHE A 160 -11.14 14.66 5.69
CA PHE A 160 -10.59 14.15 6.97
C PHE A 160 -9.67 12.92 6.82
N LEU A 161 -9.72 12.22 5.72
CA LEU A 161 -9.17 10.86 5.62
C LEU A 161 -7.73 10.76 5.14
N VAL A 162 -7.21 11.72 4.37
CA VAL A 162 -5.80 11.71 3.97
C VAL A 162 -4.92 11.90 5.20
N TYR A 163 -5.36 12.74 6.12
CA TYR A 163 -4.65 12.98 7.38
C TYR A 163 -4.59 11.72 8.24
N ILE A 164 -5.66 10.94 8.28
CA ILE A 164 -5.75 9.69 9.06
C ILE A 164 -4.81 8.60 8.51
N LEU A 165 -4.72 8.44 7.18
CA LEU A 165 -3.85 7.41 6.56
C LEU A 165 -2.35 7.73 6.70
N ILE A 166 -2.00 8.98 7.04
CA ILE A 166 -0.62 9.47 7.06
C ILE A 166 -0.14 9.77 8.48
N SER A 167 -1.05 10.03 9.42
CA SER A 167 -0.72 10.48 10.78
C SER A 167 -0.85 9.41 11.86
N HIS A 168 -1.09 8.17 11.46
CA HIS A 168 -1.13 6.98 12.31
C HIS A 168 -0.38 5.82 11.64
#